data_190c23c2b5dfe9c7f140a78249e021f8
#
_entry.id   190c23c2b5dfe9c7f140a78249e021f8
#
_cell.length_a   1.000
_cell.length_b   1.000
_cell.length_c   1.000
_cell.angle_alpha   90.00
_cell.angle_beta   90.00
_cell.angle_gamma   90.00
#
_symmetry.space_group_name_H-M   'P 1'
#
loop_
_entity.id
_entity.type
_entity.pdbx_description
1 polymer ?
#
loop_
_entity_poly.entity_id
_entity_poly.type
_entity_poly.pdbx_seq_one_letter_code
_entity_poly.pdbx_strand_id
1 'polypeptide(L)'
;MSEPYEQSEPFESHETPEAKANAAWSRLLQGNRRFAEGTAEHPWQDRETRERLLDGQHPDAAVLSCADSRVPPEIIFDQGLGDLFDIRTAGEVLDDAVIASLEYAVEHLGVSLIVVLGHEGCGAVKAAVDGVAELATRFDDCDCFDVPEGAARADAHADHLEALLAAQDSPIVREVGASVAQAMDADLEDAADFERAHVARTIELLVDGSEVIRLALAEGRLMIAGARYVMHDGLVEVLSF
;
A
#
# COMPACT_ATOMS: atom_id res chain seq x y z
N MET A 1 21.70 -62.04 -3.18
CA MET A 1 21.50 -60.98 -2.16
C MET A 1 21.50 -59.68 -2.93
N SER A 2 20.30 -59.19 -3.18
CA SER A 2 20.05 -57.93 -3.88
C SER A 2 19.83 -56.85 -2.80
N GLU A 3 20.64 -55.80 -2.82
CA GLU A 3 20.49 -54.67 -1.95
C GLU A 3 19.18 -53.93 -2.25
N PRO A 4 18.47 -53.42 -1.23
CA PRO A 4 17.25 -52.65 -1.45
C PRO A 4 17.63 -51.28 -2.02
N TYR A 5 16.93 -50.90 -3.11
CA TYR A 5 16.96 -49.58 -3.73
C TYR A 5 16.36 -48.55 -2.75
N GLU A 6 17.22 -47.70 -2.21
CA GLU A 6 16.85 -46.58 -1.37
C GLU A 6 16.09 -45.57 -2.24
N GLN A 7 14.79 -45.45 -2.02
CA GLN A 7 13.96 -44.41 -2.64
C GLN A 7 14.42 -43.08 -2.08
N SER A 8 15.12 -42.29 -2.88
CA SER A 8 15.37 -40.90 -2.59
C SER A 8 14.03 -40.16 -2.55
N GLU A 9 13.67 -39.66 -1.36
CA GLU A 9 12.53 -38.75 -1.22
C GLU A 9 12.69 -37.56 -2.18
N PRO A 10 11.61 -37.12 -2.82
CA PRO A 10 11.68 -35.94 -3.68
C PRO A 10 12.14 -34.75 -2.83
N PHE A 11 13.17 -34.08 -3.30
CA PHE A 11 13.69 -32.85 -2.73
C PHE A 11 12.59 -31.78 -2.89
N GLU A 12 11.68 -31.63 -1.91
CA GLU A 12 10.79 -30.50 -1.80
C GLU A 12 11.68 -29.27 -1.54
N SER A 13 11.88 -28.47 -2.55
CA SER A 13 12.50 -27.16 -2.39
C SER A 13 11.54 -26.30 -1.56
N HIS A 14 11.74 -26.29 -0.23
CA HIS A 14 11.03 -25.36 0.64
C HIS A 14 11.53 -23.95 0.33
N GLU A 15 10.86 -23.30 -0.64
CA GLU A 15 11.07 -21.89 -0.93
C GLU A 15 10.74 -21.08 0.34
N THR A 16 11.70 -20.28 0.81
CA THR A 16 11.45 -19.46 2.00
C THR A 16 10.37 -18.41 1.73
N PRO A 17 9.60 -17.96 2.74
CA PRO A 17 8.61 -16.90 2.53
C PRO A 17 9.21 -15.65 1.90
N GLU A 18 10.43 -15.27 2.28
CA GLU A 18 11.17 -14.17 1.67
C GLU A 18 11.44 -14.41 0.18
N ALA A 19 11.84 -15.62 -0.22
CA ALA A 19 12.04 -15.94 -1.63
C ALA A 19 10.74 -15.88 -2.43
N LYS A 20 9.61 -16.31 -1.84
CA LYS A 20 8.28 -16.19 -2.43
C LYS A 20 7.87 -14.74 -2.62
N ALA A 21 8.05 -13.90 -1.59
CA ALA A 21 7.74 -12.48 -1.65
C ALA A 21 8.57 -11.78 -2.75
N ASN A 22 9.87 -12.03 -2.79
CA ASN A 22 10.76 -11.48 -3.82
C ASN A 22 10.37 -11.94 -5.24
N ALA A 23 10.00 -13.21 -5.40
CA ALA A 23 9.52 -13.74 -6.68
C ALA A 23 8.20 -13.09 -7.10
N ALA A 24 7.23 -12.94 -6.18
CA ALA A 24 5.98 -12.26 -6.43
C ALA A 24 6.22 -10.80 -6.86
N TRP A 25 7.01 -10.05 -6.10
CA TRP A 25 7.36 -8.67 -6.44
C TRP A 25 8.03 -8.54 -7.81
N SER A 26 8.98 -9.43 -8.10
CA SER A 26 9.65 -9.46 -9.40
C SER A 26 8.67 -9.71 -10.55
N ARG A 27 7.68 -10.60 -10.37
CA ARG A 27 6.62 -10.84 -11.39
C ARG A 27 5.76 -9.61 -11.61
N LEU A 28 5.33 -8.95 -10.53
CA LEU A 28 4.53 -7.72 -10.62
C LEU A 28 5.27 -6.64 -11.41
N LEU A 29 6.54 -6.39 -11.08
CA LEU A 29 7.35 -5.41 -11.81
C LEU A 29 7.60 -5.78 -13.28
N GLN A 30 7.75 -7.06 -13.60
CA GLN A 30 7.86 -7.52 -14.99
C GLN A 30 6.54 -7.31 -15.74
N GLY A 31 5.41 -7.62 -15.12
CA GLY A 31 4.08 -7.36 -15.66
C GLY A 31 3.85 -5.87 -15.91
N ASN A 32 4.24 -5.02 -14.96
CA ASN A 32 4.14 -3.58 -15.13
C ASN A 32 4.98 -3.06 -16.31
N ARG A 33 6.18 -3.61 -16.53
CA ARG A 33 6.97 -3.25 -17.73
C ARG A 33 6.27 -3.63 -19.02
N ARG A 34 5.66 -4.83 -19.09
CA ARG A 34 4.87 -5.23 -20.27
C ARG A 34 3.69 -4.30 -20.49
N PHE A 35 2.99 -3.91 -19.41
CA PHE A 35 1.90 -2.95 -19.48
C PHE A 35 2.38 -1.59 -20.02
N ALA A 36 3.45 -1.01 -19.46
CA ALA A 36 3.99 0.26 -19.88
C ALA A 36 4.51 0.26 -21.34
N GLU A 37 5.05 -0.86 -21.80
CA GLU A 37 5.53 -1.06 -23.17
C GLU A 37 4.41 -1.40 -24.16
N GLY A 38 3.16 -1.56 -23.71
CA GLY A 38 2.03 -1.96 -24.56
C GLY A 38 2.11 -3.40 -25.06
N THR A 39 2.80 -4.27 -24.34
CA THR A 39 3.00 -5.69 -24.63
C THR A 39 2.36 -6.61 -23.58
N ALA A 40 1.31 -6.11 -22.89
CA ALA A 40 0.61 -6.86 -21.86
C ALA A 40 0.05 -8.19 -22.42
N GLU A 41 0.19 -9.25 -21.64
CA GLU A 41 -0.23 -10.61 -21.99
C GLU A 41 -1.68 -10.91 -21.63
N HIS A 42 -2.25 -10.14 -20.69
CA HIS A 42 -3.61 -10.33 -20.15
C HIS A 42 -3.86 -11.77 -19.69
N PRO A 43 -3.03 -12.31 -18.78
CA PRO A 43 -3.09 -13.73 -18.43
C PRO A 43 -4.38 -14.09 -17.67
N TRP A 44 -4.69 -15.38 -17.64
CA TRP A 44 -5.69 -15.98 -16.73
C TRP A 44 -7.08 -15.35 -16.75
N GLN A 45 -7.60 -14.96 -17.94
CA GLN A 45 -8.94 -14.36 -18.09
C GLN A 45 -9.95 -15.31 -18.78
N ASP A 46 -9.51 -16.50 -19.12
CA ASP A 46 -10.29 -17.49 -19.86
C ASP A 46 -11.25 -18.30 -18.96
N ARG A 47 -12.03 -19.15 -19.61
CA ARG A 47 -13.02 -20.00 -18.93
C ARG A 47 -12.36 -21.07 -18.06
N GLU A 48 -11.26 -21.64 -18.51
CA GLU A 48 -10.57 -22.73 -17.81
C GLU A 48 -10.00 -22.21 -16.47
N THR A 49 -9.42 -21.02 -16.48
CA THR A 49 -8.97 -20.35 -15.26
C THR A 49 -10.10 -20.15 -14.26
N ARG A 50 -11.29 -19.67 -14.72
CA ARG A 50 -12.45 -19.50 -13.84
C ARG A 50 -12.92 -20.82 -13.25
N GLU A 51 -12.94 -21.90 -14.05
CA GLU A 51 -13.34 -23.23 -13.59
C GLU A 51 -12.35 -23.78 -12.54
N ARG A 52 -11.04 -23.58 -12.72
CA ARG A 52 -10.01 -23.97 -11.76
C ARG A 52 -10.12 -23.23 -10.43
N LEU A 53 -10.54 -21.95 -10.44
CA LEU A 53 -10.66 -21.11 -9.25
C LEU A 53 -11.95 -21.35 -8.44
N LEU A 54 -12.84 -22.26 -8.88
CA LEU A 54 -14.05 -22.61 -8.10
C LEU A 54 -13.71 -23.29 -6.77
N ASP A 55 -12.60 -23.99 -6.69
CA ASP A 55 -12.16 -24.72 -5.50
C ASP A 55 -11.39 -23.85 -4.49
N GLY A 56 -11.10 -22.58 -4.83
CA GLY A 56 -10.40 -21.63 -3.95
C GLY A 56 -9.49 -20.67 -4.71
N GLN A 57 -8.84 -19.77 -3.94
CA GLN A 57 -7.88 -18.81 -4.45
C GLN A 57 -6.55 -18.93 -3.70
N HIS A 58 -5.46 -18.64 -4.40
CA HIS A 58 -4.10 -18.63 -3.88
C HIS A 58 -3.34 -17.44 -4.47
N PRO A 59 -3.70 -16.21 -4.07
CA PRO A 59 -3.04 -15.02 -4.62
C PRO A 59 -1.57 -14.96 -4.21
N ASP A 60 -0.74 -14.46 -5.11
CA ASP A 60 0.69 -14.30 -4.86
C ASP A 60 1.00 -13.10 -3.95
N ALA A 61 0.12 -12.07 -4.00
CA ALA A 61 0.25 -10.86 -3.22
C ALA A 61 -1.10 -10.26 -2.85
N ALA A 62 -1.14 -9.48 -1.78
CA ALA A 62 -2.22 -8.54 -1.50
C ALA A 62 -1.80 -7.13 -1.93
N VAL A 63 -2.71 -6.36 -2.52
CA VAL A 63 -2.45 -4.99 -2.94
C VAL A 63 -3.47 -4.07 -2.29
N LEU A 64 -2.98 -3.10 -1.51
CA LEU A 64 -3.77 -1.96 -1.07
C LEU A 64 -3.53 -0.79 -2.02
N SER A 65 -4.58 -0.31 -2.69
CA SER A 65 -4.47 0.74 -3.69
C SER A 65 -5.65 1.71 -3.69
N CYS A 66 -5.49 2.79 -4.45
CA CYS A 66 -6.57 3.76 -4.64
C CYS A 66 -7.75 3.17 -5.42
N ALA A 67 -8.96 3.58 -5.05
CA ALA A 67 -10.17 3.29 -5.80
C ALA A 67 -10.29 4.08 -7.12
N ASP A 68 -9.31 4.91 -7.46
CA ASP A 68 -9.25 5.65 -8.73
C ASP A 68 -9.39 4.69 -9.92
N SER A 69 -10.31 4.99 -10.84
CA SER A 69 -10.64 4.11 -11.96
C SER A 69 -9.49 3.91 -12.98
N ARG A 70 -8.45 4.73 -12.90
CA ARG A 70 -7.29 4.69 -13.79
C ARG A 70 -6.18 3.78 -13.27
N VAL A 71 -6.31 3.25 -12.03
CA VAL A 71 -5.24 2.51 -11.35
C VAL A 71 -5.66 1.11 -10.87
N PRO A 72 -6.30 0.27 -11.71
CA PRO A 72 -6.61 -1.11 -11.34
C PRO A 72 -5.33 -1.95 -11.30
N PRO A 73 -4.94 -2.53 -10.14
CA PRO A 73 -3.67 -3.22 -9.97
C PRO A 73 -3.47 -4.38 -10.94
N GLU A 74 -4.50 -5.18 -11.21
CA GLU A 74 -4.38 -6.33 -12.11
C GLU A 74 -3.98 -5.90 -13.53
N ILE A 75 -4.46 -4.73 -13.99
CA ILE A 75 -4.11 -4.21 -15.32
C ILE A 75 -2.71 -3.63 -15.31
N ILE A 76 -2.38 -2.83 -14.27
CA ILE A 76 -1.07 -2.17 -14.15
C ILE A 76 0.05 -3.19 -14.04
N PHE A 77 -0.17 -4.28 -13.31
CA PHE A 77 0.81 -5.34 -13.12
C PHE A 77 0.68 -6.49 -14.12
N ASP A 78 -0.23 -6.39 -15.11
CA ASP A 78 -0.51 -7.43 -16.11
C ASP A 78 -0.71 -8.81 -15.46
N GLN A 79 -1.63 -8.84 -14.50
CA GLN A 79 -2.03 -10.03 -13.74
C GLN A 79 -3.43 -10.46 -14.12
N GLY A 80 -3.81 -11.67 -13.74
CA GLY A 80 -5.13 -12.23 -14.06
C GLY A 80 -5.93 -12.64 -12.82
N LEU A 81 -7.01 -13.37 -13.09
CA LEU A 81 -7.91 -13.86 -12.04
C LEU A 81 -7.15 -14.77 -11.06
N GLY A 82 -7.25 -14.45 -9.78
CA GLY A 82 -6.67 -15.25 -8.70
C GLY A 82 -5.23 -14.91 -8.33
N ASP A 83 -4.54 -14.04 -9.10
CA ASP A 83 -3.14 -13.69 -8.85
C ASP A 83 -2.99 -12.66 -7.71
N LEU A 84 -3.95 -11.74 -7.57
CA LEU A 84 -3.91 -10.67 -6.56
C LEU A 84 -5.14 -10.73 -5.65
N PHE A 85 -4.94 -10.34 -4.40
CA PHE A 85 -6.00 -10.03 -3.44
C PHE A 85 -6.04 -8.51 -3.26
N ASP A 86 -6.97 -7.86 -3.95
CA ASP A 86 -7.04 -6.41 -4.04
C ASP A 86 -7.98 -5.80 -3.00
N ILE A 87 -7.46 -4.79 -2.30
CA ILE A 87 -8.22 -3.90 -1.42
C ILE A 87 -8.09 -2.48 -1.96
N ARG A 88 -9.22 -1.80 -2.22
CA ARG A 88 -9.20 -0.49 -2.86
C ARG A 88 -10.09 0.49 -2.12
N THR A 89 -9.48 1.58 -1.63
CA THR A 89 -10.14 2.71 -0.98
C THR A 89 -9.70 4.02 -1.61
N ALA A 90 -10.48 5.09 -1.49
CA ALA A 90 -10.04 6.39 -1.99
C ALA A 90 -8.84 6.88 -1.17
N GLY A 91 -7.69 7.06 -1.85
CA GLY A 91 -6.45 7.48 -1.21
C GLY A 91 -5.86 6.45 -0.25
N GLU A 92 -5.98 5.17 -0.53
CA GLU A 92 -5.43 4.06 0.26
C GLU A 92 -5.74 4.14 1.77
N VAL A 93 -6.85 4.82 2.12
CA VAL A 93 -7.26 5.05 3.52
C VAL A 93 -7.45 3.72 4.23
N LEU A 94 -6.84 3.61 5.41
CA LEU A 94 -6.97 2.46 6.29
C LEU A 94 -8.19 2.62 7.20
N ASP A 95 -8.96 1.55 7.29
CA ASP A 95 -9.98 1.36 8.33
C ASP A 95 -9.94 -0.09 8.83
N ASP A 96 -10.77 -0.41 9.80
CA ASP A 96 -10.83 -1.75 10.39
C ASP A 96 -11.11 -2.84 9.35
N ALA A 97 -11.90 -2.55 8.32
CA ALA A 97 -12.23 -3.52 7.27
C ALA A 97 -11.05 -3.75 6.32
N VAL A 98 -10.29 -2.72 6.00
CA VAL A 98 -9.06 -2.81 5.21
C VAL A 98 -8.00 -3.61 5.95
N ILE A 99 -7.74 -3.28 7.23
CA ILE A 99 -6.78 -4.01 8.07
C ILE A 99 -7.18 -5.47 8.18
N ALA A 100 -8.44 -5.78 8.54
CA ALA A 100 -8.93 -7.15 8.64
C ALA A 100 -8.83 -7.92 7.31
N SER A 101 -9.00 -7.26 6.17
CA SER A 101 -8.84 -7.89 4.86
C SER A 101 -7.38 -8.25 4.57
N LEU A 102 -6.43 -7.39 4.94
CA LEU A 102 -5.00 -7.67 4.80
C LEU A 102 -4.55 -8.78 5.77
N GLU A 103 -5.03 -8.77 7.02
CA GLU A 103 -4.81 -9.84 7.98
C GLU A 103 -5.32 -11.19 7.44
N TYR A 104 -6.53 -11.20 6.87
CA TYR A 104 -7.09 -12.40 6.23
C TYR A 104 -6.19 -12.91 5.09
N ALA A 105 -5.68 -12.02 4.25
CA ALA A 105 -4.77 -12.40 3.17
C ALA A 105 -3.48 -13.06 3.71
N VAL A 106 -2.92 -12.53 4.80
CA VAL A 106 -1.71 -13.06 5.42
C VAL A 106 -1.98 -14.40 6.13
N GLU A 107 -3.03 -14.49 6.97
CA GLU A 107 -3.26 -15.67 7.82
C GLU A 107 -3.96 -16.81 7.11
N HIS A 108 -4.91 -16.50 6.21
CA HIS A 108 -5.78 -17.51 5.60
C HIS A 108 -5.42 -17.83 4.14
N LEU A 109 -4.94 -16.85 3.38
CA LEU A 109 -4.52 -17.07 2.01
C LEU A 109 -3.02 -17.32 1.88
N GLY A 110 -2.25 -17.02 2.95
CA GLY A 110 -0.81 -17.28 2.99
C GLY A 110 0.01 -16.39 2.06
N VAL A 111 -0.47 -15.18 1.76
CA VAL A 111 0.30 -14.21 0.98
C VAL A 111 1.57 -13.83 1.74
N SER A 112 2.68 -13.75 1.02
CA SER A 112 3.98 -13.34 1.56
C SER A 112 4.38 -11.92 1.19
N LEU A 113 3.57 -11.22 0.40
CA LEU A 113 3.79 -9.85 -0.06
C LEU A 113 2.52 -9.01 0.08
N ILE A 114 2.64 -7.86 0.73
CA ILE A 114 1.67 -6.76 0.64
C ILE A 114 2.31 -5.64 -0.17
N VAL A 115 1.58 -5.08 -1.13
CA VAL A 115 1.98 -3.89 -1.87
C VAL A 115 1.05 -2.74 -1.50
N VAL A 116 1.61 -1.63 -1.01
CA VAL A 116 0.87 -0.36 -0.87
C VAL A 116 1.17 0.48 -2.11
N LEU A 117 0.18 0.62 -2.98
CA LEU A 117 0.31 1.23 -4.29
C LEU A 117 -0.41 2.58 -4.36
N GLY A 118 0.33 3.67 -4.15
CA GLY A 118 -0.10 5.02 -4.46
C GLY A 118 -0.03 5.31 -5.96
N HIS A 119 -0.45 6.49 -6.38
CA HIS A 119 -0.38 6.84 -7.79
C HIS A 119 -0.28 8.34 -8.06
N GLU A 120 0.27 8.69 -9.22
CA GLU A 120 0.35 10.05 -9.73
C GLU A 120 -1.02 10.69 -9.86
N GLY A 121 -1.15 11.95 -9.43
CA GLY A 121 -2.37 12.75 -9.57
C GLY A 121 -3.55 12.19 -8.76
N CYS A 122 -3.28 11.67 -7.56
CA CYS A 122 -4.31 11.16 -6.67
C CYS A 122 -5.25 12.26 -6.22
N GLY A 123 -6.55 12.10 -6.54
CA GLY A 123 -7.58 13.07 -6.17
C GLY A 123 -7.78 13.21 -4.65
N ALA A 124 -7.55 12.14 -3.90
CA ALA A 124 -7.63 12.15 -2.44
C ALA A 124 -6.47 12.94 -1.82
N VAL A 125 -5.23 12.72 -2.29
CA VAL A 125 -4.06 13.49 -1.85
C VAL A 125 -4.26 14.97 -2.18
N LYS A 126 -4.72 15.29 -3.40
CA LYS A 126 -5.02 16.68 -3.76
C LYS A 126 -6.08 17.31 -2.84
N ALA A 127 -7.17 16.61 -2.56
CA ALA A 127 -8.21 17.11 -1.66
C ALA A 127 -7.67 17.32 -0.23
N ALA A 128 -6.76 16.46 0.21
CA ALA A 128 -6.09 16.61 1.50
C ALA A 128 -5.16 17.82 1.53
N VAL A 129 -4.38 18.07 0.46
CA VAL A 129 -3.53 19.28 0.33
C VAL A 129 -4.38 20.54 0.41
N ASP A 130 -5.48 20.61 -0.35
CA ASP A 130 -6.40 21.75 -0.34
C ASP A 130 -7.00 21.95 1.08
N GLY A 131 -7.37 20.85 1.77
CA GLY A 131 -7.91 20.86 3.12
C GLY A 131 -6.92 21.32 4.19
N VAL A 132 -5.68 20.81 4.14
CA VAL A 132 -4.60 21.22 5.05
C VAL A 132 -4.26 22.69 4.86
N ALA A 133 -4.17 23.17 3.63
CA ALA A 133 -3.92 24.58 3.32
C ALA A 133 -5.05 25.50 3.84
N GLU A 134 -6.32 25.09 3.74
CA GLU A 134 -7.45 25.82 4.32
C GLU A 134 -7.36 25.87 5.85
N LEU A 135 -6.99 24.77 6.49
CA LEU A 135 -6.80 24.72 7.95
C LEU A 135 -5.66 25.62 8.39
N ALA A 136 -4.51 25.61 7.68
CA ALA A 136 -3.36 26.46 7.99
C ALA A 136 -3.72 27.95 7.89
N THR A 137 -4.45 28.37 6.86
CA THR A 137 -4.88 29.79 6.75
C THR A 137 -5.81 30.21 7.88
N ARG A 138 -6.71 29.33 8.31
CA ARG A 138 -7.61 29.60 9.47
C ARG A 138 -6.82 29.71 10.78
N PHE A 139 -5.67 29.06 10.83
CA PHE A 139 -4.78 29.07 11.97
C PHE A 139 -4.02 30.39 12.11
N ASP A 140 -3.47 30.90 11.00
CA ASP A 140 -2.73 32.17 10.96
C ASP A 140 -3.60 33.38 11.32
N ASP A 141 -4.89 33.31 11.02
CA ASP A 141 -5.89 34.36 11.33
C ASP A 141 -6.37 34.29 12.79
N CYS A 142 -5.99 33.31 13.58
CA CYS A 142 -6.48 33.14 14.95
C CYS A 142 -5.46 33.66 15.97
N ASP A 143 -5.73 34.84 16.52
CA ASP A 143 -4.99 35.42 17.67
C ASP A 143 -5.20 34.65 19.01
N CYS A 144 -5.79 33.44 18.94
CA CYS A 144 -6.31 32.72 20.10
C CYS A 144 -5.33 31.76 20.77
N PHE A 145 -4.04 31.78 20.41
CA PHE A 145 -3.06 30.89 20.99
C PHE A 145 -2.15 31.54 22.04
N ASP A 146 -2.47 31.27 23.30
CA ASP A 146 -1.50 31.34 24.39
C ASP A 146 -0.57 30.10 24.28
N VAL A 147 0.54 30.23 23.55
CA VAL A 147 1.63 29.22 23.63
C VAL A 147 2.20 29.27 25.03
N PRO A 148 2.21 28.16 25.81
CA PRO A 148 2.81 28.16 27.14
C PRO A 148 4.26 28.62 27.07
N GLU A 149 4.68 29.49 28.02
CA GLU A 149 6.06 29.95 28.12
C GLU A 149 6.99 28.74 28.26
N GLY A 150 7.80 28.46 27.21
CA GLY A 150 8.78 27.35 27.20
C GLY A 150 8.47 26.20 26.23
N ALA A 151 7.30 26.15 25.57
CA ALA A 151 7.05 25.21 24.48
C ALA A 151 7.67 25.75 23.18
N ALA A 152 8.34 24.88 22.40
CA ALA A 152 8.76 25.25 21.05
C ALA A 152 7.49 25.53 20.23
N ARG A 153 7.43 26.68 19.56
CA ARG A 153 6.25 27.11 18.79
C ARG A 153 5.90 26.10 17.68
N ALA A 154 6.90 25.40 17.16
CA ALA A 154 6.74 24.34 16.15
C ALA A 154 5.99 23.12 16.69
N ASP A 155 6.31 22.62 17.90
CA ASP A 155 5.67 21.44 18.48
C ASP A 155 4.19 21.71 18.79
N ALA A 156 3.88 22.92 19.32
CA ALA A 156 2.50 23.32 19.58
C ALA A 156 1.67 23.48 18.28
N HIS A 157 2.31 23.84 17.18
CA HIS A 157 1.67 23.93 15.85
C HIS A 157 1.33 22.54 15.31
N ALA A 158 2.25 21.56 15.39
CA ALA A 158 2.05 20.21 14.91
C ALA A 158 0.91 19.52 15.67
N ASP A 159 0.94 19.55 17.01
CA ASP A 159 -0.12 18.97 17.87
C ASP A 159 -1.50 19.56 17.57
N HIS A 160 -1.54 20.86 17.28
CA HIS A 160 -2.81 21.53 17.02
C HIS A 160 -3.34 21.21 15.61
N LEU A 161 -2.49 21.17 14.60
CA LEU A 161 -2.88 20.78 13.24
C LEU A 161 -3.40 19.32 13.23
N GLU A 162 -2.76 18.43 13.97
CA GLU A 162 -3.24 17.06 14.13
C GLU A 162 -4.62 17.01 14.79
N ALA A 163 -4.86 17.80 15.82
CA ALA A 163 -6.16 17.90 16.47
C ALA A 163 -7.25 18.46 15.53
N LEU A 164 -6.90 19.46 14.69
CA LEU A 164 -7.81 20.02 13.68
C LEU A 164 -8.11 19.02 12.57
N LEU A 165 -7.13 18.25 12.14
CA LEU A 165 -7.31 17.18 11.15
C LEU A 165 -8.21 16.07 11.72
N ALA A 166 -7.98 15.64 12.96
CA ALA A 166 -8.80 14.64 13.63
C ALA A 166 -10.28 15.07 13.78
N ALA A 167 -10.55 16.39 13.85
CA ALA A 167 -11.88 16.94 13.95
C ALA A 167 -12.58 17.14 12.58
N GLN A 168 -11.93 16.83 11.46
CA GLN A 168 -12.54 16.98 10.14
C GLN A 168 -13.63 15.94 9.88
N ASP A 169 -14.75 16.37 9.32
CA ASP A 169 -15.84 15.47 8.92
C ASP A 169 -15.46 14.57 7.74
N SER A 170 -14.59 15.06 6.85
CA SER A 170 -14.08 14.31 5.70
C SER A 170 -13.04 13.27 6.12
N PRO A 171 -13.30 11.96 5.98
CA PRO A 171 -12.28 10.93 6.23
C PRO A 171 -11.02 11.13 5.40
N ILE A 172 -11.14 11.59 4.16
CA ILE A 172 -10.00 11.85 3.27
C ILE A 172 -9.09 12.94 3.86
N VAL A 173 -9.66 14.08 4.28
CA VAL A 173 -8.87 15.17 4.86
C VAL A 173 -8.26 14.74 6.19
N ARG A 174 -8.98 13.94 6.99
CA ARG A 174 -8.52 13.46 8.28
C ARG A 174 -7.34 12.50 8.14
N GLU A 175 -7.48 11.46 7.32
CA GLU A 175 -6.51 10.36 7.22
C GLU A 175 -5.34 10.73 6.29
N VAL A 176 -5.64 11.22 5.08
CA VAL A 176 -4.60 11.60 4.09
C VAL A 176 -3.95 12.93 4.46
N GLY A 177 -4.70 13.85 5.08
CA GLY A 177 -4.19 15.16 5.51
C GLY A 177 -3.05 15.06 6.50
N ALA A 178 -3.05 14.07 7.38
CA ALA A 178 -1.93 13.83 8.29
C ALA A 178 -0.62 13.52 7.55
N SER A 179 -0.68 12.75 6.46
CA SER A 179 0.49 12.48 5.61
C SER A 179 1.00 13.74 4.90
N VAL A 180 0.06 14.55 4.42
CA VAL A 180 0.37 15.83 3.76
C VAL A 180 1.00 16.82 4.73
N ALA A 181 0.42 16.96 5.93
CA ALA A 181 0.96 17.83 6.97
C ALA A 181 2.39 17.43 7.35
N GLN A 182 2.63 16.16 7.57
CA GLN A 182 3.97 15.62 7.86
C GLN A 182 4.98 15.91 6.73
N ALA A 183 4.55 15.80 5.48
CA ALA A 183 5.40 16.10 4.33
C ALA A 183 5.70 17.61 4.22
N MET A 184 4.71 18.47 4.49
CA MET A 184 4.91 19.94 4.54
C MET A 184 5.88 20.34 5.66
N ASP A 185 5.80 19.71 6.83
CA ASP A 185 6.73 19.95 7.94
C ASP A 185 8.18 19.54 7.61
N ALA A 186 8.33 18.63 6.65
CA ALA A 186 9.62 18.22 6.08
C ALA A 186 10.07 19.08 4.88
N ASP A 187 9.45 20.23 4.66
CA ASP A 187 9.73 21.17 3.55
C ASP A 187 9.51 20.53 2.15
N LEU A 188 8.60 19.54 2.05
CA LEU A 188 8.21 18.95 0.77
C LEU A 188 7.01 19.73 0.20
N GLU A 189 7.08 20.08 -1.08
CA GLU A 189 6.07 20.93 -1.74
C GLU A 189 5.45 20.29 -2.99
N ASP A 190 6.12 19.29 -3.57
CA ASP A 190 5.67 18.67 -4.81
C ASP A 190 4.55 17.63 -4.59
N ALA A 191 3.57 17.58 -5.49
CA ALA A 191 2.49 16.61 -5.42
C ALA A 191 3.00 15.15 -5.34
N ALA A 192 4.07 14.84 -6.06
CA ALA A 192 4.70 13.53 -6.03
C ALA A 192 5.29 13.19 -4.66
N ASP A 193 5.79 14.18 -3.92
CA ASP A 193 6.33 13.97 -2.57
C ASP A 193 5.20 13.70 -1.57
N PHE A 194 4.07 14.41 -1.68
CA PHE A 194 2.89 14.11 -0.87
C PHE A 194 2.35 12.70 -1.12
N GLU A 195 2.32 12.25 -2.38
CA GLU A 195 1.91 10.90 -2.74
C GLU A 195 2.87 9.83 -2.17
N ARG A 196 4.19 10.06 -2.22
CA ARG A 196 5.20 9.17 -1.62
C ARG A 196 5.11 9.13 -0.10
N ALA A 197 4.97 10.30 0.53
CA ALA A 197 4.82 10.41 1.98
C ALA A 197 3.55 9.69 2.45
N HIS A 198 2.47 9.77 1.68
CA HIS A 198 1.23 9.07 2.00
C HIS A 198 1.39 7.55 1.94
N VAL A 199 2.05 7.00 0.92
CA VAL A 199 2.37 5.57 0.86
C VAL A 199 3.20 5.14 2.06
N ALA A 200 4.25 5.90 2.40
CA ALA A 200 5.11 5.58 3.55
C ALA A 200 4.31 5.55 4.86
N ARG A 201 3.51 6.59 5.11
CA ARG A 201 2.67 6.66 6.32
C ARG A 201 1.59 5.55 6.35
N THR A 202 1.01 5.21 5.22
CA THR A 202 0.05 4.10 5.14
C THR A 202 0.69 2.77 5.56
N ILE A 203 1.94 2.52 5.17
CA ILE A 203 2.69 1.34 5.62
C ILE A 203 2.93 1.39 7.14
N GLU A 204 3.37 2.53 7.68
CA GLU A 204 3.57 2.71 9.13
C GLU A 204 2.29 2.42 9.90
N LEU A 205 1.17 3.04 9.50
CA LEU A 205 -0.13 2.85 10.14
C LEU A 205 -0.63 1.39 10.04
N LEU A 206 -0.36 0.71 8.93
CA LEU A 206 -0.71 -0.70 8.76
C LEU A 206 0.06 -1.59 9.73
N VAL A 207 1.36 -1.35 9.88
CA VAL A 207 2.22 -2.11 10.80
C VAL A 207 1.84 -1.82 12.26
N ASP A 208 1.55 -0.57 12.60
CA ASP A 208 1.16 -0.17 13.96
C ASP A 208 -0.26 -0.67 14.30
N GLY A 209 -1.16 -0.67 13.33
CA GLY A 209 -2.57 -1.05 13.49
C GLY A 209 -2.83 -2.55 13.53
N SER A 210 -1.88 -3.40 13.09
CA SER A 210 -2.06 -4.85 13.03
C SER A 210 -0.95 -5.63 13.72
N GLU A 211 -1.31 -6.35 14.78
CA GLU A 211 -0.39 -7.29 15.43
C GLU A 211 -0.04 -8.48 14.52
N VAL A 212 -0.99 -8.96 13.73
CA VAL A 212 -0.81 -10.05 12.78
C VAL A 212 0.25 -9.70 11.75
N ILE A 213 0.13 -8.54 11.12
CA ILE A 213 1.08 -8.06 10.11
C ILE A 213 2.45 -7.82 10.73
N ARG A 214 2.52 -7.18 11.89
CA ARG A 214 3.77 -6.92 12.60
C ARG A 214 4.52 -8.21 12.96
N LEU A 215 3.80 -9.22 13.47
CA LEU A 215 4.39 -10.52 13.78
C LEU A 215 4.85 -11.25 12.51
N ALA A 216 4.05 -11.23 11.45
CA ALA A 216 4.42 -11.87 10.18
C ALA A 216 5.70 -11.25 9.56
N LEU A 217 5.86 -9.92 9.66
CA LEU A 217 7.08 -9.20 9.28
C LEU A 217 8.27 -9.63 10.15
N ALA A 218 8.11 -9.61 11.48
CA ALA A 218 9.16 -9.96 12.42
C ALA A 218 9.66 -11.41 12.26
N GLU A 219 8.78 -12.31 11.85
CA GLU A 219 9.08 -13.72 11.57
C GLU A 219 9.63 -13.97 10.14
N GLY A 220 9.72 -12.94 9.31
CA GLY A 220 10.16 -13.05 7.91
C GLY A 220 9.19 -13.83 7.02
N ARG A 221 7.92 -13.94 7.42
CA ARG A 221 6.84 -14.58 6.63
C ARG A 221 6.15 -13.63 5.65
N LEU A 222 6.29 -12.33 5.88
CA LEU A 222 5.66 -11.27 5.11
C LEU A 222 6.70 -10.22 4.75
N MET A 223 6.50 -9.60 3.60
CA MET A 223 7.20 -8.41 3.13
C MET A 223 6.16 -7.35 2.74
N ILE A 224 6.47 -6.07 2.98
CA ILE A 224 5.66 -4.96 2.50
C ILE A 224 6.48 -4.12 1.54
N ALA A 225 5.96 -3.90 0.32
CA ALA A 225 6.54 -3.01 -0.67
C ALA A 225 5.68 -1.75 -0.80
N GLY A 226 6.32 -0.58 -0.70
CA GLY A 226 5.72 0.69 -1.05
C GLY A 226 6.03 1.06 -2.49
N ALA A 227 5.02 1.46 -3.25
CA ALA A 227 5.18 1.80 -4.65
C ALA A 227 4.22 2.93 -5.08
N ARG A 228 4.58 3.61 -6.17
CA ARG A 228 3.78 4.67 -6.77
C ARG A 228 3.66 4.44 -8.27
N TYR A 229 2.45 4.32 -8.77
CA TYR A 229 2.18 4.22 -10.21
C TYR A 229 2.24 5.61 -10.86
N VAL A 230 3.12 5.75 -11.83
CA VAL A 230 3.32 6.99 -12.60
C VAL A 230 2.49 6.88 -13.87
N MET A 231 1.39 7.65 -13.94
CA MET A 231 0.39 7.48 -15.00
C MET A 231 0.86 7.90 -16.39
N HIS A 232 1.76 8.88 -16.47
CA HIS A 232 2.18 9.41 -17.77
C HIS A 232 3.11 8.47 -18.56
N ASP A 233 3.84 7.57 -17.88
CA ASP A 233 4.71 6.59 -18.54
C ASP A 233 4.27 5.13 -18.29
N GLY A 234 3.31 4.93 -17.42
CA GLY A 234 2.77 3.61 -17.12
C GLY A 234 3.64 2.78 -16.16
N LEU A 235 4.72 3.33 -15.62
CA LEU A 235 5.66 2.60 -14.77
C LEU A 235 5.29 2.70 -13.28
N VAL A 236 5.68 1.68 -12.55
CA VAL A 236 5.62 1.65 -11.09
C VAL A 236 6.99 2.00 -10.52
N GLU A 237 7.04 3.12 -9.80
CA GLU A 237 8.19 3.58 -9.01
C GLU A 237 8.22 2.80 -7.68
N VAL A 238 9.33 2.15 -7.38
CA VAL A 238 9.54 1.46 -6.10
C VAL A 238 10.01 2.46 -5.06
N LEU A 239 9.30 2.60 -3.94
CA LEU A 239 9.60 3.58 -2.88
C LEU A 239 10.33 2.93 -1.71
N SER A 240 9.87 1.75 -1.30
CA SER A 240 10.45 0.99 -0.19
C SER A 240 10.30 -0.51 -0.45
N PHE A 241 11.14 -1.29 0.17
CA PHE A 241 11.20 -2.72 -0.05
C PHE A 241 11.85 -3.43 1.15
#